data_c89ea32dc15aa6943c2c3a10410846d2
#
_entry.id   c89ea32dc15aa6943c2c3a10410846d2
#
_cell.length_a   1.000
_cell.length_b   1.000
_cell.length_c   1.000
_cell.angle_alpha   90.00
_cell.angle_beta   90.00
_cell.angle_gamma   90.00
#
_symmetry.space_group_name_H-M   'P 1'
#
loop_
_entity.id
_entity.type
_entity.pdbx_description
1 polymer ?
#
loop_
_entity_poly.entity_id
_entity_poly.type
_entity_poly.pdbx_seq_one_letter_code
_entity_poly.pdbx_strand_id
1 'polypeptide(L)'
;LFTGIILAIQIPLGVAIALSMPKKGIGVPVCLVLMSMPLLIPWNVVGAMWNIFALPEIGFLGHTLNDLGFDYNFTQQIGDAWFTTILMDVWHWTSLVVLLSYAGLQSIQPAYYQAAEIDGASRWAVFRHIELPKMKKVLTIAILLRFMDSFMIYTEPFVLTGGGPGNATA
;
A
#
# COMPACT_ATOMS: atom_id res chain seq x y z
N LEU A 1 -15.18 6.88 5.63
CA LEU A 1 -14.23 6.39 6.64
C LEU A 1 -13.16 5.51 6.01
N PHE A 2 -13.53 4.48 5.24
CA PHE A 2 -12.61 3.55 4.56
C PHE A 2 -11.51 4.26 3.75
N THR A 3 -11.91 5.15 2.82
CA THR A 3 -10.99 5.95 1.99
C THR A 3 -9.94 6.71 2.81
N GLY A 4 -10.38 7.34 3.93
CA GLY A 4 -9.46 8.07 4.81
C GLY A 4 -8.42 7.16 5.47
N ILE A 5 -8.84 5.98 5.92
CA ILE A 5 -7.95 4.99 6.56
C ILE A 5 -6.92 4.47 5.57
N ILE A 6 -7.36 4.00 4.39
CA ILE A 6 -6.43 3.44 3.40
C ILE A 6 -5.43 4.48 2.92
N LEU A 7 -5.86 5.72 2.63
CA LEU A 7 -4.94 6.79 2.22
C LEU A 7 -3.94 7.15 3.32
N ALA A 8 -4.39 7.20 4.58
CA ALA A 8 -3.53 7.50 5.73
C ALA A 8 -2.46 6.42 5.94
N ILE A 9 -2.70 5.19 5.52
CA ILE A 9 -1.74 4.08 5.60
C ILE A 9 -0.89 4.00 4.33
N GLN A 10 -1.51 3.97 3.16
CA GLN A 10 -0.83 3.72 1.88
C GLN A 10 0.16 4.82 1.51
N ILE A 11 -0.20 6.09 1.72
CA ILE A 11 0.67 7.19 1.29
C ILE A 11 1.98 7.22 2.10
N PRO A 12 1.97 7.23 3.45
CA PRO A 12 3.21 7.19 4.21
C PRO A 12 4.01 5.89 3.99
N LEU A 13 3.32 4.74 3.93
CA LEU A 13 3.95 3.44 3.72
C LEU A 13 4.63 3.37 2.35
N GLY A 14 3.92 3.78 1.29
CA GLY A 14 4.45 3.80 -0.06
C GLY A 14 5.65 4.74 -0.23
N VAL A 15 5.60 5.93 0.39
CA VAL A 15 6.73 6.86 0.41
C VAL A 15 7.92 6.28 1.19
N ALA A 16 7.68 5.67 2.36
CA ALA A 16 8.74 5.05 3.18
C ALA A 16 9.43 3.91 2.43
N ILE A 17 8.67 3.04 1.76
CA ILE A 17 9.24 1.97 0.93
C ILE A 17 10.04 2.56 -0.23
N ALA A 18 9.52 3.55 -0.95
CA ALA A 18 10.20 4.20 -2.07
C ALA A 18 11.54 4.84 -1.65
N LEU A 19 11.58 5.47 -0.47
CA LEU A 19 12.80 6.04 0.12
C LEU A 19 13.84 4.98 0.49
N SER A 20 13.39 3.77 0.80
CA SER A 20 14.25 2.65 1.17
C SER A 20 14.78 1.87 -0.04
N MET A 21 14.22 2.09 -1.22
CA MET A 21 14.64 1.41 -2.45
C MET A 21 16.03 1.86 -2.90
N PRO A 22 16.80 0.95 -3.51
CA PRO A 22 18.12 1.30 -4.05
C PRO A 22 18.00 2.34 -5.18
N LYS A 23 18.94 3.29 -5.21
CA LYS A 23 18.94 4.37 -6.21
C LYS A 23 19.74 4.01 -7.47
N LYS A 24 20.59 2.96 -7.43
CA LYS A 24 21.47 2.53 -8.52
C LYS A 24 21.68 1.02 -8.47
N GLY A 25 22.11 0.46 -9.60
CA GLY A 25 22.50 -0.94 -9.72
C GLY A 25 21.33 -1.90 -10.01
N ILE A 26 21.64 -3.19 -9.99
CA ILE A 26 20.70 -4.28 -10.33
C ILE A 26 19.55 -4.43 -9.33
N GLY A 27 19.69 -3.90 -8.13
CA GLY A 27 18.61 -3.88 -7.14
C GLY A 27 17.40 -3.04 -7.56
N VAL A 28 17.62 -2.01 -8.40
CA VAL A 28 16.52 -1.14 -8.87
C VAL A 28 15.48 -1.93 -9.68
N PRO A 29 15.83 -2.58 -10.80
CA PRO A 29 14.84 -3.33 -11.57
C PRO A 29 14.22 -4.48 -10.77
N VAL A 30 14.98 -5.14 -9.90
CA VAL A 30 14.42 -6.20 -9.04
C VAL A 30 13.34 -5.66 -8.11
N CYS A 31 13.61 -4.54 -7.40
CA CYS A 31 12.61 -3.93 -6.54
C CYS A 31 11.39 -3.43 -7.33
N LEU A 32 11.60 -2.83 -8.51
CA LEU A 32 10.48 -2.36 -9.34
C LEU A 32 9.59 -3.52 -9.80
N VAL A 33 10.17 -4.63 -10.22
CA VAL A 33 9.42 -5.83 -10.61
C VAL A 33 8.63 -6.37 -9.41
N LEU A 34 9.28 -6.55 -8.26
CA LEU A 34 8.61 -7.04 -7.04
C LEU A 34 7.46 -6.13 -6.61
N MET A 35 7.66 -4.80 -6.67
CA MET A 35 6.62 -3.83 -6.31
C MET A 35 5.49 -3.76 -7.35
N SER A 36 5.74 -4.09 -8.60
CA SER A 36 4.68 -4.11 -9.62
C SER A 36 3.84 -5.40 -9.62
N MET A 37 4.33 -6.50 -9.05
CA MET A 37 3.62 -7.79 -9.03
C MET A 37 2.18 -7.69 -8.50
N PRO A 38 1.89 -7.07 -7.34
CA PRO A 38 0.52 -6.99 -6.85
C PRO A 38 -0.42 -6.29 -7.84
N LEU A 39 0.04 -5.24 -8.52
CA LEU A 39 -0.77 -4.47 -9.48
C LEU A 39 -1.11 -5.23 -10.76
N LEU A 40 -0.33 -6.27 -11.10
CA LEU A 40 -0.57 -7.10 -12.28
C LEU A 40 -1.63 -8.18 -12.04
N ILE A 41 -2.02 -8.41 -10.80
CA ILE A 41 -3.02 -9.40 -10.44
C ILE A 41 -4.42 -8.81 -10.65
N PRO A 42 -5.30 -9.46 -11.42
CA PRO A 42 -6.67 -9.00 -11.60
C PRO A 42 -7.44 -8.93 -10.26
N TRP A 43 -8.30 -7.95 -10.12
CA TRP A 43 -9.01 -7.63 -8.86
C TRP A 43 -9.81 -8.80 -8.29
N ASN A 44 -10.52 -9.54 -9.14
CA ASN A 44 -11.25 -10.74 -8.73
C ASN A 44 -10.32 -11.84 -8.19
N VAL A 45 -9.11 -11.96 -8.74
CA VAL A 45 -8.11 -12.93 -8.28
C VAL A 45 -7.53 -12.49 -6.93
N VAL A 46 -7.29 -11.20 -6.73
CA VAL A 46 -6.85 -10.64 -5.44
C VAL A 46 -7.84 -11.01 -4.35
N GLY A 47 -9.15 -10.75 -4.55
CA GLY A 47 -10.18 -11.10 -3.58
C GLY A 47 -10.22 -12.61 -3.27
N ALA A 48 -10.12 -13.46 -4.29
CA ALA A 48 -10.12 -14.91 -4.11
C ALA A 48 -8.87 -15.41 -3.36
N MET A 49 -7.69 -14.87 -3.67
CA MET A 49 -6.44 -15.21 -2.96
C MET A 49 -6.53 -14.82 -1.48
N TRP A 50 -7.01 -13.61 -1.21
CA TRP A 50 -7.14 -13.13 0.16
C TRP A 50 -8.24 -13.86 0.94
N ASN A 51 -9.31 -14.31 0.27
CA ASN A 51 -10.32 -15.16 0.89
C ASN A 51 -9.69 -16.43 1.47
N ILE A 52 -8.87 -17.15 0.67
CA ILE A 52 -8.17 -18.35 1.15
C ILE A 52 -7.12 -18.02 2.21
N PHE A 53 -6.33 -16.95 1.98
CA PHE A 53 -5.25 -16.52 2.87
C PHE A 53 -5.74 -16.12 4.27
N ALA A 54 -6.94 -15.55 4.36
CA ALA A 54 -7.52 -15.05 5.59
C ALA A 54 -8.43 -16.06 6.31
N LEU A 55 -8.66 -17.27 5.75
CA LEU A 55 -9.51 -18.27 6.41
C LEU A 55 -9.03 -18.58 7.84
N PRO A 56 -9.93 -18.59 8.85
CA PRO A 56 -9.54 -18.80 10.24
C PRO A 56 -8.83 -20.12 10.52
N GLU A 57 -9.24 -21.20 9.80
CA GLU A 57 -8.80 -22.57 10.09
C GLU A 57 -7.54 -22.96 9.30
N ILE A 58 -7.46 -22.56 8.03
CA ILE A 58 -6.41 -23.04 7.10
C ILE A 58 -5.60 -21.90 6.45
N GLY A 59 -6.11 -20.66 6.51
CA GLY A 59 -5.44 -19.50 5.93
C GLY A 59 -4.24 -19.06 6.79
N PHE A 60 -3.15 -18.70 6.14
CA PHE A 60 -1.94 -18.26 6.83
C PHE A 60 -2.21 -17.10 7.80
N LEU A 61 -2.95 -16.07 7.35
CA LEU A 61 -3.29 -14.91 8.18
C LEU A 61 -4.24 -15.31 9.32
N GLY A 62 -5.35 -15.99 8.99
CA GLY A 62 -6.36 -16.34 9.97
C GLY A 62 -5.84 -17.28 11.05
N HIS A 63 -5.15 -18.36 10.64
CA HIS A 63 -4.53 -19.30 11.57
C HIS A 63 -3.51 -18.62 12.47
N THR A 64 -2.59 -17.81 11.89
CA THR A 64 -1.56 -17.12 12.67
C THR A 64 -2.16 -16.15 13.69
N LEU A 65 -3.20 -15.40 13.34
CA LEU A 65 -3.86 -14.49 14.27
C LEU A 65 -4.53 -15.26 15.43
N ASN A 66 -5.19 -16.38 15.12
CA ASN A 66 -5.84 -17.22 16.13
C ASN A 66 -4.81 -17.91 17.05
N ASP A 67 -3.67 -18.36 16.52
CA ASP A 67 -2.58 -18.91 17.32
C ASP A 67 -1.95 -17.88 18.26
N LEU A 68 -1.95 -16.60 17.87
CA LEU A 68 -1.51 -15.50 18.72
C LEU A 68 -2.54 -15.12 19.82
N GLY A 69 -3.70 -15.79 19.84
CA GLY A 69 -4.76 -15.57 20.83
C GLY A 69 -5.82 -14.53 20.44
N PHE A 70 -5.85 -14.09 19.19
CA PHE A 70 -6.93 -13.27 18.67
C PHE A 70 -8.10 -14.19 18.24
N ASP A 71 -9.33 -13.77 18.52
CA ASP A 71 -10.53 -14.46 18.01
C ASP A 71 -10.91 -13.90 16.64
N TYR A 72 -10.04 -14.20 15.65
CA TYR A 72 -10.19 -13.65 14.30
C TYR A 72 -11.07 -14.53 13.42
N ASN A 73 -12.13 -13.92 12.88
CA ASN A 73 -13.02 -14.57 11.90
C ASN A 73 -13.70 -13.54 10.98
N PHE A 74 -13.10 -13.26 9.84
CA PHE A 74 -13.61 -12.27 8.88
C PHE A 74 -14.96 -12.67 8.25
N THR A 75 -15.35 -13.94 8.31
CA THR A 75 -16.64 -14.42 7.78
C THR A 75 -17.80 -14.17 8.74
N GLN A 76 -17.52 -14.01 10.02
CA GLN A 76 -18.53 -13.87 11.08
C GLN A 76 -18.48 -12.51 11.80
N GLN A 77 -17.31 -11.90 11.88
CA GLN A 77 -17.10 -10.64 12.61
C GLN A 77 -16.92 -9.46 11.64
N ILE A 78 -17.73 -8.42 11.80
CA ILE A 78 -17.72 -7.22 10.96
C ILE A 78 -16.37 -6.51 11.04
N GLY A 79 -15.78 -6.42 12.23
CA GLY A 79 -14.48 -5.79 12.45
C GLY A 79 -13.37 -6.48 11.67
N ASP A 80 -13.32 -7.81 11.70
CA ASP A 80 -12.31 -8.61 11.02
C ASP A 80 -12.48 -8.58 9.49
N ALA A 81 -13.73 -8.54 9.03
CA ALA A 81 -14.03 -8.36 7.60
C ALA A 81 -13.48 -7.02 7.08
N TRP A 82 -13.70 -5.94 7.81
CA TRP A 82 -13.15 -4.63 7.47
C TRP A 82 -11.63 -4.58 7.58
N PHE A 83 -11.06 -5.17 8.64
CA PHE A 83 -9.61 -5.27 8.81
C PHE A 83 -8.97 -6.00 7.63
N THR A 84 -9.51 -7.14 7.24
CA THR A 84 -9.00 -7.94 6.12
C THR A 84 -9.14 -7.20 4.78
N THR A 85 -10.28 -6.53 4.57
CA THR A 85 -10.50 -5.71 3.37
C THR A 85 -9.49 -4.55 3.29
N ILE A 86 -9.25 -3.85 4.38
CA ILE A 86 -8.25 -2.77 4.43
C ILE A 86 -6.84 -3.33 4.17
N LEU A 87 -6.49 -4.44 4.79
CA LEU A 87 -5.17 -5.05 4.64
C LEU A 87 -4.92 -5.52 3.20
N MET A 88 -5.93 -6.13 2.56
CA MET A 88 -5.91 -6.52 1.16
C MET A 88 -5.72 -5.31 0.24
N ASP A 89 -6.50 -4.26 0.42
CA ASP A 89 -6.43 -3.03 -0.38
C ASP A 89 -5.06 -2.33 -0.18
N VAL A 90 -4.60 -2.23 1.07
CA VAL A 90 -3.28 -1.66 1.37
C VAL A 90 -2.18 -2.47 0.69
N TRP A 91 -2.19 -3.79 0.76
CA TRP A 91 -1.20 -4.64 0.11
C TRP A 91 -1.18 -4.43 -1.41
N HIS A 92 -2.34 -4.45 -2.04
CA HIS A 92 -2.47 -4.33 -3.50
C HIS A 92 -2.02 -2.96 -4.02
N TRP A 93 -2.57 -1.89 -3.43
CA TRP A 93 -2.44 -0.54 -3.96
C TRP A 93 -1.28 0.28 -3.41
N THR A 94 -0.66 -0.12 -2.31
CA THR A 94 0.58 0.52 -1.84
C THR A 94 1.68 0.44 -2.91
N SER A 95 1.69 -0.62 -3.70
CA SER A 95 2.59 -0.79 -4.84
C SER A 95 2.53 0.37 -5.83
N LEU A 96 1.33 0.87 -6.16
CA LEU A 96 1.17 2.06 -7.02
C LEU A 96 1.82 3.29 -6.40
N VAL A 97 1.58 3.52 -5.11
CA VAL A 97 2.15 4.66 -4.38
C VAL A 97 3.68 4.57 -4.34
N VAL A 98 4.22 3.37 -4.13
CA VAL A 98 5.68 3.11 -4.16
C VAL A 98 6.27 3.47 -5.52
N LEU A 99 5.70 2.94 -6.60
CA LEU A 99 6.22 3.16 -7.96
C LEU A 99 6.17 4.63 -8.35
N LEU A 100 5.06 5.32 -8.08
CA LEU A 100 4.91 6.75 -8.34
C LEU A 100 5.87 7.58 -7.49
N SER A 101 5.99 7.28 -6.19
CA SER A 101 6.91 7.97 -5.28
C SER A 101 8.36 7.77 -5.70
N TYR A 102 8.73 6.55 -6.07
CA TYR A 102 10.07 6.24 -6.56
C TYR A 102 10.40 7.00 -7.85
N ALA A 103 9.47 7.03 -8.82
CA ALA A 103 9.64 7.84 -10.02
C ALA A 103 9.82 9.33 -9.71
N GLY A 104 9.05 9.84 -8.74
CA GLY A 104 9.20 11.21 -8.23
C GLY A 104 10.59 11.47 -7.62
N LEU A 105 11.10 10.54 -6.82
CA LEU A 105 12.45 10.63 -6.24
C LEU A 105 13.55 10.59 -7.31
N GLN A 106 13.40 9.75 -8.32
CA GLN A 106 14.37 9.64 -9.41
C GLN A 106 14.42 10.87 -10.32
N SER A 107 13.36 11.68 -10.35
CA SER A 107 13.33 12.93 -11.11
C SER A 107 14.11 14.07 -10.45
N ILE A 108 14.55 13.91 -9.19
CA ILE A 108 15.30 14.92 -8.46
C ILE A 108 16.75 14.95 -8.94
N GLN A 109 17.21 16.12 -9.40
CA GLN A 109 18.57 16.27 -9.90
C GLN A 109 19.61 16.01 -8.79
N PRO A 110 20.72 15.30 -9.08
CA PRO A 110 21.77 15.01 -8.10
C PRO A 110 22.37 16.26 -7.44
N ALA A 111 22.37 17.40 -8.13
CA ALA A 111 22.87 18.66 -7.61
C ALA A 111 22.21 19.10 -6.29
N TYR A 112 20.92 18.80 -6.09
CA TYR A 112 20.24 19.11 -4.83
C TYR A 112 20.80 18.31 -3.66
N TYR A 113 21.13 17.04 -3.89
CA TYR A 113 21.73 16.19 -2.86
C TYR A 113 23.16 16.58 -2.54
N GLN A 114 23.93 16.94 -3.57
CA GLN A 114 25.31 17.43 -3.41
C GLN A 114 25.36 18.74 -2.61
N ALA A 115 24.46 19.69 -2.91
CA ALA A 115 24.36 20.93 -2.14
C ALA A 115 24.01 20.64 -0.67
N ALA A 116 23.03 19.77 -0.42
CA ALA A 116 22.63 19.38 0.94
C ALA A 116 23.77 18.69 1.71
N GLU A 117 24.60 17.90 1.03
CA GLU A 117 25.78 17.26 1.62
C GLU A 117 26.84 18.29 2.02
N ILE A 118 27.10 19.29 1.16
CA ILE A 118 28.02 20.41 1.45
C ILE A 118 27.53 21.22 2.66
N ASP A 119 26.21 21.45 2.75
CA ASP A 119 25.57 22.18 3.85
C ASP A 119 25.46 21.34 5.14
N GLY A 120 25.89 20.08 5.14
CA GLY A 120 25.80 19.19 6.29
C GLY A 120 24.36 18.85 6.69
N ALA A 121 23.42 18.89 5.77
CA ALA A 121 22.00 18.68 6.04
C ALA A 121 21.72 17.25 6.51
N SER A 122 20.93 17.10 7.58
CA SER A 122 20.49 15.79 8.07
C SER A 122 19.56 15.09 7.08
N ARG A 123 19.45 13.76 7.16
CA ARG A 123 18.56 12.96 6.32
C ARG A 123 17.11 13.43 6.37
N TRP A 124 16.63 13.83 7.56
CA TRP A 124 15.30 14.40 7.75
C TRP A 124 15.14 15.77 7.09
N ALA A 125 16.17 16.62 7.15
CA ALA A 125 16.16 17.92 6.47
C ALA A 125 16.09 17.74 4.95
N VAL A 126 16.87 16.82 4.38
CA VAL A 126 16.82 16.46 2.95
C VAL A 126 15.41 15.99 2.56
N PHE A 127 14.84 15.08 3.33
CA PHE A 127 13.48 14.61 3.07
C PHE A 127 12.46 15.75 3.07
N ARG A 128 12.44 16.56 4.14
CA ARG A 128 11.44 17.61 4.34
C ARG A 128 11.57 18.77 3.35
N HIS A 129 12.79 19.17 3.00
CA HIS A 129 13.03 20.38 2.22
C HIS A 129 13.36 20.14 0.74
N ILE A 130 13.77 18.92 0.36
CA ILE A 130 14.11 18.58 -1.02
C ILE A 130 13.15 17.51 -1.56
N GLU A 131 13.14 16.33 -0.96
CA GLU A 131 12.41 15.17 -1.50
C GLU A 131 10.90 15.41 -1.49
N LEU A 132 10.32 15.72 -0.35
CA LEU A 132 8.87 15.90 -0.20
C LEU A 132 8.31 17.04 -1.07
N PRO A 133 8.90 18.24 -1.14
CA PRO A 133 8.43 19.30 -2.03
C PRO A 133 8.51 18.94 -3.52
N LYS A 134 9.58 18.26 -3.91
CA LYS A 134 9.77 17.83 -5.32
C LYS A 134 8.80 16.71 -5.70
N MET A 135 8.47 15.82 -4.78
CA MET A 135 7.50 14.75 -4.97
C MET A 135 6.04 15.23 -4.91
N LYS A 136 5.76 16.45 -4.44
CA LYS A 136 4.40 16.93 -4.19
C LYS A 136 3.45 16.69 -5.36
N LYS A 137 3.88 16.97 -6.59
CA LYS A 137 3.03 16.78 -7.79
C LYS A 137 2.65 15.30 -7.98
N VAL A 138 3.62 14.41 -7.85
CA VAL A 138 3.42 12.96 -8.01
C VAL A 138 2.56 12.40 -6.89
N LEU A 139 2.81 12.82 -5.65
CA LEU A 139 1.98 12.43 -4.50
C LEU A 139 0.55 12.93 -4.62
N THR A 140 0.34 14.15 -5.14
CA THR A 140 -1.01 14.66 -5.40
C THR A 140 -1.74 13.76 -6.41
N ILE A 141 -1.05 13.34 -7.49
CA ILE A 141 -1.63 12.42 -8.47
C ILE A 141 -1.95 11.06 -7.81
N ALA A 142 -1.04 10.51 -7.04
CA ALA A 142 -1.26 9.25 -6.33
C ALA A 142 -2.46 9.32 -5.38
N ILE A 143 -2.58 10.39 -4.60
CA ILE A 143 -3.71 10.63 -3.69
C ILE A 143 -5.02 10.74 -4.46
N LEU A 144 -5.06 11.53 -5.54
CA LEU A 144 -6.26 11.72 -6.33
C LEU A 144 -6.72 10.42 -7.01
N LEU A 145 -5.80 9.67 -7.61
CA LEU A 145 -6.10 8.38 -8.22
C LEU A 145 -6.67 7.41 -7.18
N ARG A 146 -6.02 7.27 -6.03
CA ARG A 146 -6.49 6.38 -4.96
C ARG A 146 -7.78 6.86 -4.32
N PHE A 147 -7.96 8.17 -4.19
CA PHE A 147 -9.21 8.75 -3.70
C PHE A 147 -10.37 8.39 -4.64
N MET A 148 -10.22 8.59 -5.94
CA MET A 148 -11.27 8.26 -6.91
C MET A 148 -11.54 6.75 -6.95
N ASP A 149 -10.50 5.94 -7.00
CA ASP A 149 -10.60 4.48 -7.06
C ASP A 149 -11.27 3.89 -5.81
N SER A 150 -10.97 4.41 -4.62
CA SER A 150 -11.53 3.94 -3.35
C SER A 150 -13.06 4.09 -3.24
N PHE A 151 -13.68 4.93 -4.08
CA PHE A 151 -15.15 5.01 -4.18
C PHE A 151 -15.75 3.99 -5.15
N MET A 152 -14.92 3.41 -6.00
CA MET A 152 -15.33 2.41 -6.99
C MET A 152 -15.01 0.98 -6.56
N ILE A 153 -14.41 0.83 -5.38
CA ILE A 153 -14.05 -0.49 -4.84
C ILE A 153 -15.33 -1.27 -4.51
N TYR A 154 -15.53 -2.35 -5.21
CA TYR A 154 -16.65 -3.26 -5.01
C TYR A 154 -16.24 -4.71 -5.20
N THR A 155 -15.51 -4.99 -6.27
CA THR A 155 -15.21 -6.35 -6.71
C THR A 155 -14.35 -7.12 -5.71
N GLU A 156 -13.27 -6.52 -5.20
CA GLU A 156 -12.35 -7.18 -4.28
C GLU A 156 -13.03 -7.50 -2.92
N PRO A 157 -13.69 -6.54 -2.24
CA PRO A 157 -14.40 -6.81 -1.01
C PRO A 157 -15.53 -7.83 -1.20
N PHE A 158 -16.25 -7.73 -2.32
CA PHE A 158 -17.34 -8.67 -2.61
C PHE A 158 -16.83 -10.09 -2.84
N VAL A 159 -15.75 -10.27 -3.58
CA VAL A 159 -15.14 -11.61 -3.77
C VAL A 159 -14.51 -12.13 -2.48
N LEU A 160 -13.97 -11.25 -1.64
CA LEU A 160 -13.40 -11.62 -0.34
C LEU A 160 -14.48 -12.12 0.63
N THR A 161 -15.57 -11.38 0.80
CA THR A 161 -16.54 -11.56 1.90
C THR A 161 -17.93 -11.99 1.42
N GLY A 162 -18.22 -11.91 0.11
CA GLY A 162 -19.59 -12.08 -0.40
C GLY A 162 -20.56 -10.97 0.04
N GLY A 163 -20.02 -9.80 0.47
CA GLY A 163 -20.80 -8.70 1.04
C GLY A 163 -21.02 -8.82 2.56
N GLY A 164 -20.57 -9.92 3.17
CA GLY A 164 -20.80 -10.22 4.59
C GLY A 164 -19.73 -9.69 5.55
N PRO A 165 -19.92 -9.93 6.86
CA PRO A 165 -21.14 -10.43 7.49
C PRO A 165 -22.27 -9.38 7.49
N GLY A 166 -23.52 -9.83 7.27
CA GLY A 166 -24.70 -8.96 7.36
C GLY A 166 -24.74 -7.76 6.40
N ASN A 167 -24.19 -7.85 5.20
CA ASN A 167 -24.02 -6.76 4.21
C ASN A 167 -23.09 -5.61 4.68
N ALA A 168 -22.22 -5.84 5.63
CA ALA A 168 -21.37 -4.80 6.18
C ALA A 168 -20.28 -4.32 5.21
N THR A 169 -19.92 -5.15 4.21
CA THR A 169 -18.89 -4.86 3.19
C THR A 169 -19.47 -4.82 1.77
N ALA A 170 -20.81 -4.73 1.64
CA ALA A 170 -21.51 -4.61 0.37
C ALA A 170 -21.61 -3.16 -0.11
#